data_de4bf6e9056e3b87f82a420092440b75
#
_entry.id   de4bf6e9056e3b87f82a420092440b75
#
_cell.length_a   1.000
_cell.length_b   1.000
_cell.length_c   1.000
_cell.angle_alpha   90.00
_cell.angle_beta   90.00
_cell.angle_gamma   90.00
#
_symmetry.space_group_name_H-M   'P 1'
#
loop_
_entity.id
_entity.type
_entity.pdbx_description
1 polymer ?
#
loop_
_entity_poly.entity_id
_entity_poly.type
_entity_poly.pdbx_seq_one_letter_code
_entity_poly.pdbx_strand_id
1 'polypeptide(L)'
;MTGQAAVTVDGAVARVGFLNPDQGFMDRAMEDALVAAVDRIEADPAIRAVVLTGDAPGVFIRHYDIKPLSAQAASLRERGRTFSEDRPLREAGIHTATRRIEESGRIWIAALNGTAMGGGFELALACDIRLVQAGDHRFGLPEVNLAIMPGAGGTQRLPRLVGASRALML
;
A
#
# COMPACT_ATOMS: atom_id res chain seq x y z
N MET A 1 -0.86 -15.50 -12.37
CA MET A 1 -0.59 -15.78 -10.92
C MET A 1 -1.09 -14.58 -10.13
N THR A 2 -1.64 -14.79 -8.93
CA THR A 2 -2.16 -13.72 -8.06
C THR A 2 -1.06 -13.09 -7.24
N GLY A 3 -1.25 -11.83 -6.84
CA GLY A 3 -0.34 -11.11 -5.98
C GLY A 3 -0.19 -11.75 -4.60
N GLN A 4 0.97 -11.62 -4.00
CA GLN A 4 1.36 -12.23 -2.73
C GLN A 4 2.02 -11.20 -1.82
N ALA A 5 1.86 -11.40 -0.51
CA ALA A 5 2.62 -10.72 0.55
C ALA A 5 3.11 -11.80 1.54
N ALA A 6 4.34 -12.25 1.34
CA ALA A 6 4.91 -13.36 2.09
C ALA A 6 5.67 -12.88 3.33
N VAL A 7 5.42 -13.49 4.49
CA VAL A 7 6.08 -13.15 5.76
C VAL A 7 7.17 -14.15 6.07
N THR A 8 8.38 -13.66 6.27
CA THR A 8 9.51 -14.39 6.89
C THR A 8 9.94 -13.69 8.16
N VAL A 9 10.42 -14.44 9.15
CA VAL A 9 10.85 -13.89 10.45
C VAL A 9 12.26 -14.36 10.74
N ASP A 10 13.10 -13.42 11.14
CA ASP A 10 14.46 -13.69 11.63
C ASP A 10 14.67 -12.93 12.96
N GLY A 11 14.74 -13.67 14.05
CA GLY A 11 14.78 -13.10 15.39
C GLY A 11 13.59 -12.17 15.66
N ALA A 12 13.86 -10.93 15.97
CA ALA A 12 12.85 -9.90 16.25
C ALA A 12 12.41 -9.10 15.02
N VAL A 13 12.83 -9.50 13.81
CA VAL A 13 12.54 -8.78 12.57
C VAL A 13 11.67 -9.65 11.66
N ALA A 14 10.51 -9.13 11.28
CA ALA A 14 9.71 -9.70 10.22
C ALA A 14 10.02 -9.00 8.88
N ARG A 15 10.02 -9.76 7.79
CA ARG A 15 10.07 -9.25 6.43
C ARG A 15 8.79 -9.64 5.71
N VAL A 16 8.14 -8.67 5.08
CA VAL A 16 7.01 -8.89 4.17
C VAL A 16 7.48 -8.62 2.75
N GLY A 17 7.53 -9.67 1.95
CA GLY A 17 7.92 -9.61 0.54
C GLY A 17 6.70 -9.55 -0.38
N PHE A 18 6.65 -8.57 -1.28
CA PHE A 18 5.57 -8.42 -2.25
C PHE A 18 5.97 -9.02 -3.60
N LEU A 19 5.12 -9.87 -4.13
CA LEU A 19 5.31 -10.45 -5.45
C LEU A 19 3.98 -10.48 -6.23
N ASN A 20 3.96 -9.83 -7.38
CA ASN A 20 2.96 -10.01 -8.41
C ASN A 20 3.70 -10.19 -9.75
N PRO A 21 3.83 -11.43 -10.25
CA PRO A 21 4.68 -11.74 -11.40
C PRO A 21 4.25 -11.04 -12.69
N ASP A 22 2.96 -10.78 -12.85
CA ASP A 22 2.44 -10.33 -14.14
C ASP A 22 2.73 -8.84 -14.39
N GLN A 23 2.56 -7.97 -13.39
CA GLN A 23 2.71 -6.52 -13.60
C GLN A 23 3.30 -5.77 -12.40
N GLY A 24 3.50 -6.39 -11.25
CA GLY A 24 3.96 -5.74 -10.03
C GLY A 24 2.89 -4.85 -9.39
N PHE A 25 1.61 -5.06 -9.73
CA PHE A 25 0.49 -4.31 -9.14
C PHE A 25 0.02 -4.96 -7.83
N MET A 26 -0.52 -4.16 -6.93
CA MET A 26 -1.30 -4.65 -5.80
C MET A 26 -2.69 -5.00 -6.31
N ASP A 27 -2.98 -6.29 -6.38
CA ASP A 27 -4.32 -6.82 -6.62
C ASP A 27 -5.02 -7.16 -5.29
N ARG A 28 -6.27 -7.59 -5.37
CA ARG A 28 -7.05 -7.95 -4.19
C ARG A 28 -6.41 -9.06 -3.37
N ALA A 29 -5.77 -10.03 -4.01
CA ALA A 29 -5.12 -11.13 -3.32
C ALA A 29 -3.91 -10.66 -2.51
N MET A 30 -3.08 -9.75 -3.06
CA MET A 30 -1.99 -9.13 -2.34
C MET A 30 -2.48 -8.27 -1.17
N GLU A 31 -3.57 -7.52 -1.36
CA GLU A 31 -4.20 -6.72 -0.32
C GLU A 31 -4.66 -7.59 0.86
N ASP A 32 -5.38 -8.67 0.57
CA ASP A 32 -5.86 -9.62 1.59
C ASP A 32 -4.67 -10.32 2.28
N ALA A 33 -3.62 -10.68 1.54
CA ALA A 33 -2.39 -11.26 2.08
C ALA A 33 -1.61 -10.26 2.97
N LEU A 34 -1.60 -8.97 2.62
CA LEU A 34 -1.00 -7.93 3.46
C LEU A 34 -1.73 -7.78 4.79
N VAL A 35 -3.07 -7.78 4.79
CA VAL A 35 -3.85 -7.74 6.04
C VAL A 35 -3.54 -8.96 6.91
N ALA A 36 -3.51 -10.16 6.32
CA ALA A 36 -3.14 -11.38 7.03
C ALA A 36 -1.68 -11.35 7.56
N ALA A 37 -0.76 -10.72 6.81
CA ALA A 37 0.61 -10.52 7.27
C ALA A 37 0.67 -9.61 8.50
N VAL A 38 -0.10 -8.51 8.51
CA VAL A 38 -0.22 -7.61 9.67
C VAL A 38 -0.79 -8.36 10.87
N ASP A 39 -1.88 -9.16 10.68
CA ASP A 39 -2.46 -9.99 11.75
C ASP A 39 -1.42 -10.91 12.39
N ARG A 40 -0.67 -11.63 11.55
CA ARG A 40 0.38 -12.56 12.01
C ARG A 40 1.49 -11.84 12.78
N ILE A 41 1.93 -10.67 12.29
CA ILE A 41 2.99 -9.89 12.92
C ILE A 41 2.52 -9.34 14.26
N GLU A 42 1.29 -8.83 14.34
CA GLU A 42 0.76 -8.28 15.59
C GLU A 42 0.50 -9.35 16.66
N ALA A 43 0.20 -10.57 16.24
CA ALA A 43 0.01 -11.70 17.15
C ALA A 43 1.32 -12.18 17.80
N ASP A 44 2.49 -11.85 17.23
CA ASP A 44 3.81 -12.28 17.76
C ASP A 44 4.51 -11.13 18.52
N PRO A 45 4.53 -11.17 19.86
CA PRO A 45 5.16 -10.12 20.67
C PRO A 45 6.70 -10.10 20.56
N ALA A 46 7.33 -11.13 19.99
CA ALA A 46 8.77 -11.16 19.76
C ALA A 46 9.19 -10.25 18.60
N ILE A 47 8.29 -9.99 17.65
CA ILE A 47 8.58 -9.11 16.51
C ILE A 47 8.58 -7.65 16.97
N ARG A 48 9.70 -6.96 16.73
CA ARG A 48 9.93 -5.56 17.11
C ARG A 48 10.03 -4.62 15.91
N ALA A 49 10.45 -5.14 14.77
CA ALA A 49 10.56 -4.37 13.53
C ALA A 49 10.06 -5.18 12.34
N VAL A 50 9.58 -4.46 11.33
CA VAL A 50 9.03 -5.05 10.11
C VAL A 50 9.62 -4.33 8.90
N VAL A 51 10.08 -5.11 7.92
CA VAL A 51 10.58 -4.59 6.64
C VAL A 51 9.61 -4.99 5.53
N LEU A 52 9.04 -4.00 4.87
CA LEU A 52 8.26 -4.18 3.64
C LEU A 52 9.18 -4.00 2.44
N THR A 53 9.17 -4.94 1.49
CA THR A 53 10.00 -4.84 0.28
C THR A 53 9.40 -5.64 -0.88
N GLY A 54 9.79 -5.35 -2.11
CA GLY A 54 9.42 -6.15 -3.27
C GLY A 54 10.33 -7.38 -3.43
N ASP A 55 9.77 -8.51 -3.86
CA ASP A 55 10.52 -9.73 -4.18
C ASP A 55 10.97 -9.76 -5.65
N ALA A 56 10.41 -8.87 -6.49
CA ALA A 56 10.86 -8.70 -7.87
C ALA A 56 11.89 -7.56 -7.97
N PRO A 57 12.99 -7.74 -8.74
CA PRO A 57 13.97 -6.69 -8.96
C PRO A 57 13.34 -5.43 -9.58
N GLY A 58 13.69 -4.24 -9.05
CA GLY A 58 13.24 -2.96 -9.57
C GLY A 58 11.76 -2.62 -9.32
N VAL A 59 11.06 -3.42 -8.52
CA VAL A 59 9.64 -3.22 -8.21
C VAL A 59 9.40 -3.42 -6.72
N PHE A 60 8.87 -2.39 -6.05
CA PHE A 60 8.27 -2.54 -4.72
C PHE A 60 6.80 -2.95 -4.87
N ILE A 61 5.93 -2.01 -5.21
CA ILE A 61 4.57 -2.20 -5.69
C ILE A 61 4.34 -1.11 -6.73
N ARG A 62 4.23 -1.49 -7.99
CA ARG A 62 4.20 -0.53 -9.09
C ARG A 62 3.00 0.39 -9.05
N HIS A 63 1.84 -0.15 -8.70
CA HIS A 63 0.58 0.58 -8.54
C HIS A 63 -0.49 -0.34 -7.92
N TYR A 64 -1.63 0.22 -7.48
CA TYR A 64 -2.83 -0.58 -7.20
C TYR A 64 -3.49 -0.99 -8.52
N ASP A 65 -4.02 -2.23 -8.62
CA ASP A 65 -4.76 -2.65 -9.82
C ASP A 65 -6.11 -1.92 -9.88
N ILE A 66 -6.22 -1.02 -10.85
CA ILE A 66 -7.42 -0.19 -11.03
C ILE A 66 -8.56 -0.90 -11.77
N LYS A 67 -8.31 -2.05 -12.42
CA LYS A 67 -9.35 -2.78 -13.17
C LYS A 67 -10.51 -3.22 -12.28
N PRO A 68 -10.27 -3.85 -11.10
CA PRO A 68 -11.34 -4.18 -10.17
C PRO A 68 -12.10 -2.94 -9.66
N LEU A 69 -11.41 -1.82 -9.43
CA LEU A 69 -12.04 -0.57 -8.99
C LEU A 69 -12.98 -0.02 -10.06
N SER A 70 -12.56 -0.02 -11.32
CA SER A 70 -13.39 0.41 -12.46
C SER A 70 -14.62 -0.47 -12.61
N ALA A 71 -14.48 -1.79 -12.53
CA ALA A 71 -15.60 -2.73 -12.58
C ALA A 71 -16.59 -2.53 -11.42
N GLN A 72 -16.07 -2.30 -10.20
CA GLN A 72 -16.90 -2.00 -9.04
C GLN A 72 -17.67 -0.69 -9.21
N ALA A 73 -17.02 0.36 -9.71
CA ALA A 73 -17.65 1.66 -9.97
C ALA A 73 -18.78 1.53 -11.00
N ALA A 74 -18.55 0.79 -12.09
CA ALA A 74 -19.57 0.52 -13.10
C ALA A 74 -20.78 -0.21 -12.49
N SER A 75 -20.54 -1.26 -11.69
CA SER A 75 -21.60 -2.02 -11.00
C SER A 75 -22.41 -1.16 -10.02
N LEU A 76 -21.75 -0.27 -9.26
CA LEU A 76 -22.45 0.65 -8.36
C LEU A 76 -23.33 1.63 -9.12
N ARG A 77 -22.82 2.15 -10.25
CA ARG A 77 -23.57 3.05 -11.14
C ARG A 77 -24.80 2.37 -11.74
N GLU A 78 -24.65 1.15 -12.26
CA GLU A 78 -25.77 0.35 -12.81
C GLU A 78 -26.86 0.08 -11.78
N ARG A 79 -26.50 -0.12 -10.52
CA ARG A 79 -27.41 -0.33 -9.40
C ARG A 79 -28.00 0.97 -8.84
N GLY A 80 -27.71 2.12 -9.43
CA GLY A 80 -28.16 3.43 -8.94
C GLY A 80 -27.68 3.75 -7.52
N ARG A 81 -26.54 3.18 -7.08
CA ARG A 81 -26.01 3.43 -5.75
C ARG A 81 -25.38 4.80 -5.69
N THR A 82 -25.82 5.58 -4.72
CA THR A 82 -25.23 6.87 -4.34
C THR A 82 -24.45 6.73 -3.05
N PHE A 83 -23.38 7.49 -2.91
CA PHE A 83 -22.65 7.58 -1.65
C PHE A 83 -23.47 8.37 -0.62
N SER A 84 -23.43 7.95 0.62
CA SER A 84 -24.08 8.60 1.74
C SER A 84 -23.25 8.39 3.00
N GLU A 85 -23.14 9.42 3.83
CA GLU A 85 -22.48 9.34 5.14
C GLU A 85 -23.17 8.35 6.08
N ASP A 86 -24.50 8.21 5.96
CA ASP A 86 -25.30 7.26 6.75
C ASP A 86 -25.02 5.78 6.38
N ARG A 87 -24.36 5.55 5.26
CA ARG A 87 -24.04 4.21 4.75
C ARG A 87 -22.60 4.17 4.28
N PRO A 88 -21.63 4.21 5.21
CA PRO A 88 -20.21 4.19 4.85
C PRO A 88 -19.87 2.91 4.10
N LEU A 89 -18.95 3.00 3.17
CA LEU A 89 -18.37 1.84 2.51
C LEU A 89 -17.56 1.03 3.53
N ARG A 90 -17.50 -0.29 3.30
CA ARG A 90 -16.57 -1.14 4.05
C ARG A 90 -15.14 -0.66 3.83
N GLU A 91 -14.37 -0.58 4.91
CA GLU A 91 -12.94 -0.26 4.85
C GLU A 91 -12.22 -1.24 3.89
N ALA A 92 -11.47 -0.73 2.94
CA ALA A 92 -10.65 -1.55 2.06
C ALA A 92 -9.44 -2.11 2.84
N GLY A 93 -8.93 -3.28 2.43
CA GLY A 93 -7.82 -3.93 3.12
C GLY A 93 -6.57 -3.07 3.21
N ILE A 94 -6.26 -2.30 2.16
CA ILE A 94 -5.13 -1.35 2.19
C ILE A 94 -5.29 -0.28 3.27
N HIS A 95 -6.51 0.22 3.52
CA HIS A 95 -6.77 1.18 4.59
C HIS A 95 -6.60 0.53 5.96
N THR A 96 -7.16 -0.68 6.13
CA THR A 96 -6.98 -1.47 7.34
C THR A 96 -5.49 -1.68 7.63
N ALA A 97 -4.72 -2.11 6.63
CA ALA A 97 -3.29 -2.36 6.78
C ALA A 97 -2.52 -1.08 7.12
N THR A 98 -2.72 0.02 6.35
CA THR A 98 -1.99 1.27 6.59
C THR A 98 -2.31 1.90 7.94
N ARG A 99 -3.57 1.88 8.37
CA ARG A 99 -3.96 2.36 9.71
C ARG A 99 -3.30 1.54 10.81
N ARG A 100 -3.31 0.20 10.70
CA ARG A 100 -2.70 -0.69 11.69
C ARG A 100 -1.18 -0.54 11.75
N ILE A 101 -0.53 -0.30 10.61
CA ILE A 101 0.90 0.01 10.54
C ILE A 101 1.19 1.28 11.36
N GLU A 102 0.43 2.36 11.17
CA GLU A 102 0.61 3.62 11.90
C GLU A 102 0.29 3.51 13.39
N GLU A 103 -0.69 2.69 13.77
CA GLU A 103 -1.08 2.44 15.17
C GLU A 103 -0.17 1.41 15.86
N SER A 104 0.68 0.73 15.11
CA SER A 104 1.53 -0.35 15.61
C SER A 104 2.58 0.14 16.59
N GLY A 105 2.81 -0.60 17.67
CA GLY A 105 3.96 -0.39 18.57
C GLY A 105 5.30 -0.91 18.02
N ARG A 106 5.36 -1.37 16.76
CA ARG A 106 6.56 -1.86 16.08
C ARG A 106 7.10 -0.80 15.12
N ILE A 107 8.36 -0.91 14.76
CA ILE A 107 8.97 -0.04 13.74
C ILE A 107 8.72 -0.66 12.37
N TRP A 108 8.05 0.06 11.48
CA TRP A 108 7.79 -0.35 10.11
C TRP A 108 8.71 0.40 9.13
N ILE A 109 9.40 -0.36 8.30
CA ILE A 109 10.40 0.14 7.35
C ILE A 109 9.96 -0.24 5.95
N ALA A 110 9.69 0.73 5.10
CA ALA A 110 9.52 0.51 3.67
C ALA A 110 10.92 0.53 3.00
N ALA A 111 11.41 -0.64 2.62
CA ALA A 111 12.63 -0.80 1.83
C ALA A 111 12.25 -0.87 0.34
N LEU A 112 12.20 0.31 -0.29
CA LEU A 112 11.77 0.48 -1.68
C LEU A 112 12.92 0.08 -2.62
N ASN A 113 12.90 -1.17 -3.03
CA ASN A 113 13.87 -1.77 -3.96
C ASN A 113 13.54 -1.49 -5.43
N GLY A 114 12.58 -0.62 -5.70
CA GLY A 114 12.14 -0.26 -7.03
C GLY A 114 10.94 0.68 -7.04
N THR A 115 10.32 0.82 -8.21
CA THR A 115 9.17 1.71 -8.43
C THR A 115 8.03 1.42 -7.45
N ALA A 116 7.49 2.50 -6.86
CA ALA A 116 6.31 2.49 -6.01
C ALA A 116 5.44 3.72 -6.33
N MET A 117 4.28 3.50 -6.92
CA MET A 117 3.35 4.55 -7.34
C MET A 117 1.97 4.30 -6.76
N GLY A 118 1.17 5.35 -6.58
CA GLY A 118 -0.21 5.25 -6.09
C GLY A 118 -0.29 4.44 -4.80
N GLY A 119 -1.17 3.44 -4.72
CA GLY A 119 -1.36 2.60 -3.54
C GLY A 119 -0.08 1.95 -2.98
N GLY A 120 0.90 1.62 -3.85
CA GLY A 120 2.21 1.12 -3.40
C GLY A 120 3.03 2.19 -2.68
N PHE A 121 2.98 3.41 -3.16
CA PHE A 121 3.62 4.54 -2.48
C PHE A 121 2.85 4.95 -1.22
N GLU A 122 1.51 4.92 -1.25
CA GLU A 122 0.66 5.18 -0.08
C GLU A 122 0.94 4.21 1.08
N LEU A 123 1.17 2.93 0.77
CA LEU A 123 1.61 1.95 1.78
C LEU A 123 2.96 2.32 2.38
N ALA A 124 3.93 2.73 1.54
CA ALA A 124 5.25 3.16 2.03
C ALA A 124 5.17 4.44 2.88
N LEU A 125 4.22 5.34 2.60
CA LEU A 125 4.00 6.56 3.38
C LEU A 125 3.47 6.28 4.79
N ALA A 126 2.80 5.15 5.01
CA ALA A 126 2.30 4.72 6.31
C ALA A 126 3.39 4.13 7.23
N CYS A 127 4.55 3.77 6.68
CA CYS A 127 5.68 3.27 7.46
C CYS A 127 6.42 4.39 8.20
N ASP A 128 7.13 4.05 9.28
CA ASP A 128 7.96 5.00 10.03
C ASP A 128 9.18 5.45 9.22
N ILE A 129 9.84 4.52 8.55
CA ILE A 129 11.09 4.75 7.81
C ILE A 129 10.91 4.33 6.35
N ARG A 130 11.42 5.14 5.42
CA ARG A 130 11.48 4.85 3.99
C ARG A 130 12.92 4.87 3.53
N LEU A 131 13.39 3.73 3.03
CA LEU A 131 14.69 3.57 2.39
C LEU A 131 14.47 3.30 0.91
N VAL A 132 15.24 3.95 0.07
CA VAL A 132 15.10 3.87 -1.39
C VAL A 132 16.38 3.36 -1.99
N GLN A 133 16.30 2.31 -2.80
CA GLN A 133 17.42 1.84 -3.61
C GLN A 133 17.75 2.89 -4.68
N ALA A 134 19.03 3.21 -4.83
CA ALA A 134 19.48 4.07 -5.91
C ALA A 134 19.19 3.44 -7.28
N GLY A 135 18.72 4.24 -8.22
CA GLY A 135 18.38 3.77 -9.57
C GLY A 135 17.30 4.63 -10.23
N ASP A 136 16.93 4.27 -11.45
CA ASP A 136 15.83 4.92 -12.19
C ASP A 136 14.48 4.34 -11.76
N HIS A 137 14.03 4.75 -10.56
CA HIS A 137 12.77 4.32 -9.98
C HIS A 137 11.80 5.50 -9.86
N ARG A 138 10.51 5.22 -9.92
CA ARG A 138 9.46 6.24 -9.84
C ARG A 138 8.68 6.11 -8.52
N PHE A 139 8.48 7.26 -7.88
CA PHE A 139 7.72 7.38 -6.64
C PHE A 139 6.74 8.55 -6.77
N GLY A 140 5.49 8.36 -6.37
CA GLY A 140 4.51 9.44 -6.42
C GLY A 140 3.07 8.95 -6.46
N LEU A 141 2.16 9.91 -6.60
CA LEU A 141 0.70 9.72 -6.60
C LEU A 141 0.12 10.15 -7.95
N PRO A 142 0.16 9.29 -8.99
CA PRO A 142 -0.21 9.64 -10.36
C PRO A 142 -1.73 9.63 -10.63
N GLU A 143 -2.54 9.52 -9.60
CA GLU A 143 -4.00 9.34 -9.67
C GLU A 143 -4.70 10.44 -10.47
N VAL A 144 -4.16 11.66 -10.44
CA VAL A 144 -4.69 12.80 -11.23
C VAL A 144 -4.71 12.53 -12.73
N ASN A 145 -3.81 11.72 -13.25
CA ASN A 145 -3.77 11.32 -14.66
C ASN A 145 -4.97 10.44 -15.06
N LEU A 146 -5.67 9.88 -14.08
CA LEU A 146 -6.86 9.04 -14.25
C LEU A 146 -8.13 9.74 -13.76
N ALA A 147 -8.04 11.04 -13.39
CA ALA A 147 -9.14 11.82 -12.81
C ALA A 147 -9.73 11.18 -11.54
N ILE A 148 -8.89 10.54 -10.72
CA ILE A 148 -9.22 9.99 -9.39
C ILE A 148 -8.31 10.61 -8.33
N MET A 149 -8.62 10.37 -7.06
CA MET A 149 -7.77 10.77 -5.93
C MET A 149 -6.97 9.56 -5.42
N PRO A 150 -5.77 9.79 -4.82
CA PRO A 150 -5.10 8.78 -4.03
C PRO A 150 -6.03 8.30 -2.91
N GLY A 151 -6.36 7.00 -2.93
CA GLY A 151 -7.43 6.45 -2.13
C GLY A 151 -7.00 5.82 -0.81
N ALA A 152 -5.69 5.61 -0.58
CA ALA A 152 -5.18 4.93 0.61
C ALA A 152 -4.45 5.87 1.58
N GLY A 153 -4.80 7.16 1.59
CA GLY A 153 -4.32 8.15 2.56
C GLY A 153 -3.11 8.96 2.10
N GLY A 154 -2.70 8.86 0.84
CA GLY A 154 -1.58 9.61 0.28
C GLY A 154 -1.77 11.13 0.36
N THR A 155 -2.99 11.63 0.12
CA THR A 155 -3.34 13.04 0.24
C THR A 155 -3.22 13.59 1.66
N GLN A 156 -3.23 12.74 2.67
CA GLN A 156 -3.06 13.14 4.08
C GLN A 156 -1.62 12.96 4.55
N ARG A 157 -0.95 11.85 4.16
CA ARG A 157 0.39 11.51 4.65
C ARG A 157 1.48 12.31 3.94
N LEU A 158 1.43 12.36 2.61
CA LEU A 158 2.50 13.01 1.85
C LEU A 158 2.67 14.50 2.18
N PRO A 159 1.62 15.34 2.26
CA PRO A 159 1.77 16.74 2.65
C PRO A 159 2.31 16.94 4.06
N ARG A 160 2.02 16.03 4.99
CA ARG A 160 2.57 16.08 6.35
C ARG A 160 4.06 15.75 6.40
N LEU A 161 4.54 14.91 5.49
CA LEU A 161 5.95 14.50 5.42
C LEU A 161 6.82 15.52 4.70
N VAL A 162 6.35 16.11 3.60
CA VAL A 162 7.20 16.93 2.72
C VAL A 162 6.71 18.36 2.53
N GLY A 163 5.58 18.73 3.11
CA GLY A 163 4.89 20.00 2.89
C GLY A 163 4.05 20.01 1.62
N ALA A 164 3.01 20.87 1.59
CA ALA A 164 2.01 20.89 0.52
C ALA A 164 2.61 21.13 -0.88
N SER A 165 3.54 22.09 -0.99
CA SER A 165 4.13 22.44 -2.29
C SER A 165 4.89 21.29 -2.93
N ARG A 166 5.66 20.52 -2.16
CA ARG A 166 6.36 19.34 -2.69
C ARG A 166 5.42 18.18 -2.94
N ALA A 167 4.41 18.00 -2.09
CA ALA A 167 3.42 16.95 -2.26
C ALA A 167 2.62 17.10 -3.55
N LEU A 168 2.37 18.33 -4.00
CA LEU A 168 1.67 18.61 -5.27
C LEU A 168 2.52 18.28 -6.51
N MET A 169 3.82 18.05 -6.35
CA MET A 169 4.74 17.70 -7.45
C MET A 169 4.96 16.19 -7.57
N LEU A 170 4.54 15.41 -6.59
CA LEU A 170 4.73 13.96 -6.48
C LEU A 170 3.43 13.21 -6.69
#